data_187ebebe15ea5b30140b75fcfe674c0f
#
_entry.id   187ebebe15ea5b30140b75fcfe674c0f
#
_cell.length_a   1.000
_cell.length_b   1.000
_cell.length_c   1.000
_cell.angle_alpha   90.00
_cell.angle_beta   90.00
_cell.angle_gamma   90.00
#
_symmetry.space_group_name_H-M   'P 1'
#
loop_
_entity.id
_entity.type
_entity.pdbx_description
1 polymer ?
#
loop_
_entity_poly.entity_id
_entity_poly.type
_entity_poly.pdbx_seq_one_letter_code
_entity_poly.pdbx_strand_id
1 'polypeptide(L)'
;MIAVIDDADPSISRNATTISMRRDIQAILNTKASYELCYVNSFAVDTDAPVLTSTGFKLEGYTQTFYLEDDYDGTYLDTARTTKNVKAYYLNNSIKTYLGDPIGSINYSKGEILLGMSTSIVITETVETGSLIKVTIRPAQNDIFAKREVYLALTKGNIQVLAES
;
A
#
# COMPACT_ATOMS: atom_id res chain seq x y z
N MET A 1 -0.57 -14.15 -16.27
CA MET A 1 0.73 -14.39 -15.59
C MET A 1 0.69 -15.63 -14.69
N ILE A 2 -0.33 -15.85 -13.86
CA ILE A 2 -0.44 -17.03 -12.98
C ILE A 2 -0.48 -18.33 -13.78
N ALA A 3 -1.32 -18.42 -14.83
CA ALA A 3 -1.41 -19.59 -15.69
C ALA A 3 -0.08 -19.99 -16.36
N VAL A 4 0.76 -19.02 -16.71
CA VAL A 4 2.08 -19.29 -17.32
C VAL A 4 3.04 -19.93 -16.33
N ILE A 5 2.89 -19.65 -15.03
CA ILE A 5 3.71 -20.27 -13.98
C ILE A 5 3.23 -21.70 -13.72
N ASP A 6 1.92 -21.93 -13.70
CA ASP A 6 1.33 -23.25 -13.49
C ASP A 6 1.66 -24.21 -14.62
N ASP A 7 1.80 -23.70 -15.86
CA ASP A 7 2.16 -24.48 -17.05
C ASP A 7 3.68 -24.71 -17.22
N ALA A 8 4.51 -24.07 -16.37
CA ALA A 8 5.96 -24.11 -16.52
C ALA A 8 6.56 -25.48 -16.16
N ASP A 9 5.95 -26.24 -15.24
CA ASP A 9 6.39 -27.55 -14.81
C ASP A 9 5.21 -28.36 -14.27
N PRO A 10 5.01 -29.62 -14.73
CA PRO A 10 3.94 -30.51 -14.26
C PRO A 10 4.00 -30.84 -12.76
N SER A 11 5.14 -30.63 -12.10
CA SER A 11 5.29 -30.83 -10.65
C SER A 11 4.68 -29.70 -9.82
N ILE A 12 4.29 -28.56 -10.45
CA ILE A 12 3.64 -27.46 -9.77
C ILE A 12 2.15 -27.75 -9.64
N SER A 13 1.75 -28.31 -8.51
CA SER A 13 0.35 -28.67 -8.24
C SER A 13 -0.49 -27.48 -7.79
N ARG A 14 0.13 -26.41 -7.28
CA ARG A 14 -0.56 -25.20 -6.81
C ARG A 14 0.36 -23.99 -6.80
N ASN A 15 -0.14 -22.88 -7.36
CA ASN A 15 0.54 -21.59 -7.29
C ASN A 15 -0.37 -20.56 -6.57
N ALA A 16 0.14 -19.98 -5.47
CA ALA A 16 -0.50 -18.90 -4.73
C ALA A 16 0.36 -17.63 -4.87
N THR A 17 0.22 -16.91 -5.97
CA THR A 17 0.95 -15.66 -6.20
C THR A 17 0.09 -14.47 -5.78
N THR A 18 0.56 -13.68 -4.83
CA THR A 18 -0.04 -12.40 -4.47
C THR A 18 0.59 -11.30 -5.28
N ILE A 19 -0.22 -10.58 -6.04
CA ILE A 19 0.20 -9.43 -6.83
C ILE A 19 -0.11 -8.16 -6.05
N SER A 20 0.83 -7.24 -6.00
CA SER A 20 0.64 -5.90 -5.43
C SER A 20 1.03 -4.84 -6.44
N MET A 21 0.36 -3.72 -6.40
CA MET A 21 0.71 -2.53 -7.17
C MET A 21 1.54 -1.59 -6.30
N ARG A 22 2.58 -0.96 -6.86
CA ARG A 22 3.42 0.01 -6.18
C ARG A 22 3.51 1.31 -6.96
N ARG A 23 3.45 2.42 -6.25
CA ARG A 23 3.86 3.74 -6.73
C ARG A 23 4.84 4.36 -5.75
N ASP A 24 5.75 5.14 -6.29
CA ASP A 24 6.77 5.83 -5.52
C ASP A 24 6.39 7.31 -5.43
N ILE A 25 6.37 7.84 -4.19
CA ILE A 25 6.23 9.28 -3.92
C ILE A 25 7.64 9.86 -3.87
N GLN A 26 7.90 10.88 -4.69
CA GLN A 26 9.06 11.74 -4.52
C GLN A 26 8.73 12.77 -3.44
N ALA A 27 9.20 12.55 -2.22
CA ALA A 27 8.92 13.43 -1.10
C ALA A 27 9.66 14.78 -1.26
N ILE A 28 8.93 15.89 -1.08
CA ILE A 28 9.49 17.23 -0.95
C ILE A 28 9.80 17.44 0.53
N LEU A 29 11.09 17.27 0.90
CA LEU A 29 11.48 17.30 2.30
C LEU A 29 11.38 18.70 2.90
N ASN A 30 11.06 18.75 4.21
CA ASN A 30 10.98 19.98 5.01
C ASN A 30 10.03 21.05 4.45
N THR A 31 9.04 20.63 3.69
CA THR A 31 8.06 21.52 3.07
C THR A 31 6.66 20.94 3.22
N LYS A 32 5.67 21.80 3.51
CA LYS A 32 4.26 21.40 3.48
C LYS A 32 3.87 20.97 2.09
N ALA A 33 3.46 19.71 1.95
CA ALA A 33 3.08 19.14 0.67
C ALA A 33 1.85 18.25 0.79
N SER A 34 1.17 18.07 -0.33
CA SER A 34 0.14 17.06 -0.53
C SER A 34 0.50 16.18 -1.72
N TYR A 35 0.08 14.93 -1.68
CA TYR A 35 0.41 13.95 -2.71
C TYR A 35 -0.85 13.22 -3.16
N GLU A 36 -0.95 13.02 -4.46
CA GLU A 36 -1.99 12.23 -5.09
C GLU A 36 -1.37 11.04 -5.82
N LEU A 37 -1.90 9.86 -5.56
CA LEU A 37 -1.47 8.61 -6.19
C LEU A 37 -2.67 7.96 -6.88
N CYS A 38 -2.64 7.94 -8.21
CA CYS A 38 -3.67 7.32 -9.03
C CYS A 38 -3.15 6.00 -9.60
N TYR A 39 -3.70 4.87 -9.16
CA TYR A 39 -3.32 3.54 -9.65
C TYR A 39 -4.15 3.09 -10.85
N VAL A 40 -5.28 3.75 -11.11
CA VAL A 40 -6.25 3.44 -12.18
C VAL A 40 -7.02 2.13 -11.97
N ASN A 41 -6.45 1.19 -11.23
CA ASN A 41 -7.08 -0.07 -10.88
C ASN A 41 -7.71 0.04 -9.49
N SER A 42 -8.90 -0.51 -9.31
CA SER A 42 -9.55 -0.57 -8.00
C SER A 42 -8.73 -1.37 -7.00
N PHE A 43 -8.83 -1.02 -5.73
CA PHE A 43 -8.14 -1.67 -4.64
C PHE A 43 -8.98 -2.77 -4.01
N ALA A 44 -8.34 -3.77 -3.45
CA ALA A 44 -9.00 -4.76 -2.63
C ALA A 44 -9.62 -4.08 -1.40
N VAL A 45 -10.74 -4.63 -0.93
CA VAL A 45 -11.35 -4.29 0.34
C VAL A 45 -11.13 -5.47 1.27
N ASP A 46 -10.51 -5.22 2.41
CA ASP A 46 -10.28 -6.24 3.42
C ASP A 46 -10.75 -5.70 4.78
N THR A 47 -11.34 -6.55 5.59
CA THR A 47 -11.82 -6.21 6.93
C THR A 47 -10.88 -6.69 8.02
N ASP A 48 -9.95 -7.59 7.69
CA ASP A 48 -9.08 -8.27 8.65
C ASP A 48 -7.66 -7.71 8.65
N ALA A 49 -7.23 -7.07 7.54
CA ALA A 49 -5.89 -6.54 7.40
C ALA A 49 -5.84 -5.32 6.47
N PRO A 50 -4.89 -4.40 6.67
CA PRO A 50 -4.70 -3.27 5.77
C PRO A 50 -4.29 -3.77 4.38
N VAL A 51 -4.80 -3.10 3.35
CA VAL A 51 -4.41 -3.37 1.95
C VAL A 51 -3.35 -2.41 1.46
N LEU A 52 -3.15 -1.29 2.17
CA LEU A 52 -2.16 -0.26 1.92
C LEU A 52 -0.97 -0.43 2.87
N THR A 53 0.23 -0.34 2.33
CA THR A 53 1.48 -0.29 3.10
C THR A 53 2.46 0.69 2.47
N SER A 54 3.42 1.19 3.25
CA SER A 54 4.49 2.04 2.71
C SER A 54 5.85 1.71 3.30
N THR A 55 6.91 2.22 2.66
CA THR A 55 8.22 2.35 3.32
C THR A 55 8.19 3.48 4.34
N GLY A 56 9.16 3.48 5.25
CA GLY A 56 9.21 4.41 6.37
C GLY A 56 9.59 5.84 5.98
N PHE A 57 9.06 6.80 6.72
CA PHE A 57 9.40 8.23 6.62
C PHE A 57 9.26 8.91 7.98
N LYS A 58 9.84 10.10 8.15
CA LYS A 58 9.68 10.91 9.35
C LYS A 58 8.83 12.14 9.08
N LEU A 59 8.05 12.54 10.07
CA LEU A 59 7.22 13.74 10.05
C LEU A 59 7.84 14.83 10.95
N GLU A 60 7.61 16.07 10.60
CA GLU A 60 8.02 17.23 11.40
C GLU A 60 7.45 17.13 12.82
N GLY A 61 8.28 17.41 13.82
CA GLY A 61 7.92 17.31 15.24
C GLY A 61 8.01 15.91 15.84
N TYR A 62 8.38 14.90 15.06
CA TYR A 62 8.50 13.52 15.51
C TYR A 62 9.88 12.93 15.21
N THR A 63 10.37 12.08 16.12
CA THR A 63 11.64 11.34 15.93
C THR A 63 11.42 9.92 15.38
N GLN A 64 10.19 9.44 15.46
CA GLN A 64 9.79 8.09 15.06
C GLN A 64 9.72 7.96 13.52
N THR A 65 9.93 6.75 13.03
CA THR A 65 9.67 6.38 11.64
C THR A 65 8.22 5.94 11.51
N PHE A 66 7.47 6.62 10.66
CA PHE A 66 6.08 6.34 10.36
C PHE A 66 5.93 5.50 9.10
N TYR A 67 4.81 4.78 9.05
CA TYR A 67 4.36 3.97 7.92
C TYR A 67 2.89 4.28 7.64
N LEU A 68 2.45 4.06 6.41
CA LEU A 68 1.05 4.25 6.01
C LEU A 68 0.29 2.94 6.08
N GLU A 69 -0.98 3.03 6.47
CA GLU A 69 -1.98 1.99 6.22
C GLU A 69 -3.37 2.60 6.07
N ASP A 70 -4.29 1.88 5.46
CA ASP A 70 -5.69 2.24 5.39
C ASP A 70 -6.42 1.89 6.69
N ASP A 71 -7.50 2.62 6.97
CA ASP A 71 -8.33 2.41 8.16
C ASP A 71 -9.28 1.23 7.94
N TYR A 72 -8.77 0.02 8.14
CA TYR A 72 -9.53 -1.23 8.06
C TYR A 72 -10.19 -1.54 9.41
N ASP A 73 -11.29 -0.94 9.74
CA ASP A 73 -11.94 -1.05 11.05
C ASP A 73 -12.90 -2.25 11.19
N GLY A 74 -12.82 -3.21 10.29
CA GLY A 74 -13.71 -4.38 10.29
C GLY A 74 -15.12 -4.09 9.83
N THR A 75 -15.45 -2.84 9.51
CA THR A 75 -16.77 -2.50 8.95
C THR A 75 -16.75 -2.72 7.44
N TYR A 76 -17.76 -3.40 6.92
CA TYR A 76 -17.98 -3.52 5.48
C TYR A 76 -18.05 -2.13 4.86
N LEU A 77 -17.27 -1.93 3.79
CA LEU A 77 -17.51 -0.81 2.90
C LEU A 77 -18.87 -1.07 2.25
N ASP A 78 -19.88 -0.35 2.71
CA ASP A 78 -21.13 -0.23 1.99
C ASP A 78 -20.81 0.22 0.55
N THR A 79 -21.57 -0.27 -0.43
CA THR A 79 -21.41 0.10 -1.84
C THR A 79 -21.41 1.62 -2.08
N ALA A 80 -21.99 2.39 -1.13
CA ALA A 80 -21.96 3.85 -1.11
C ALA A 80 -20.70 4.47 -0.47
N ARG A 81 -19.92 3.72 0.31
CA ARG A 81 -18.72 4.20 1.03
C ARG A 81 -17.45 3.55 0.48
N THR A 82 -16.99 4.06 -0.64
CA THR A 82 -15.77 3.60 -1.30
C THR A 82 -14.50 4.29 -0.77
N THR A 83 -14.63 5.23 0.16
CA THR A 83 -13.53 6.04 0.68
C THR A 83 -13.37 5.84 2.18
N LYS A 84 -12.13 5.59 2.62
CA LYS A 84 -11.71 5.54 4.02
C LYS A 84 -10.52 6.46 4.29
N ASN A 85 -10.11 6.55 5.55
CA ASN A 85 -8.95 7.31 5.95
C ASN A 85 -7.65 6.53 5.68
N VAL A 86 -6.57 7.28 5.46
CA VAL A 86 -5.20 6.79 5.53
C VAL A 86 -4.60 7.29 6.84
N LYS A 87 -4.08 6.36 7.63
CA LYS A 87 -3.45 6.60 8.92
C LYS A 87 -1.93 6.43 8.82
N ALA A 88 -1.22 7.22 9.61
CA ALA A 88 0.19 6.99 9.86
C ALA A 88 0.37 6.30 11.20
N TYR A 89 1.25 5.31 11.27
CA TYR A 89 1.61 4.63 12.50
C TYR A 89 3.13 4.48 12.62
N TYR A 90 3.62 4.33 13.84
CA TYR A 90 4.99 3.92 14.14
C TYR A 90 4.98 2.69 15.05
N LEU A 91 6.10 1.99 15.12
CA LEU A 91 6.25 0.82 15.99
C LEU A 91 6.90 1.23 17.30
N ASN A 92 6.18 1.03 18.40
CA ASN A 92 6.71 1.15 19.76
C ASN A 92 6.80 -0.26 20.37
N ASN A 93 8.01 -0.78 20.53
CA ASN A 93 8.25 -2.17 20.97
C ASN A 93 7.42 -3.20 20.17
N SER A 94 7.42 -3.08 18.84
CA SER A 94 6.65 -3.90 17.90
C SER A 94 5.12 -3.73 17.97
N ILE A 95 4.61 -2.79 18.77
CA ILE A 95 3.19 -2.46 18.83
C ILE A 95 2.93 -1.23 17.95
N LYS A 96 1.93 -1.32 17.07
CA LYS A 96 1.50 -0.19 16.24
C LYS A 96 0.89 0.90 17.11
N THR A 97 1.41 2.11 16.98
CA THR A 97 0.88 3.31 17.60
C THR A 97 0.54 4.32 16.50
N TYR A 98 -0.71 4.71 16.42
CA TYR A 98 -1.20 5.60 15.37
C TYR A 98 -1.02 7.07 15.73
N LEU A 99 -0.77 7.88 14.70
CA LEU A 99 -0.96 9.31 14.79
C LEU A 99 -2.46 9.60 14.99
N GLY A 100 -2.81 10.55 15.88
CA GLY A 100 -4.21 10.77 16.28
C GLY A 100 -5.15 11.07 15.10
N ASP A 101 -4.73 11.97 14.19
CA ASP A 101 -5.52 12.37 13.04
C ASP A 101 -5.11 11.61 11.77
N PRO A 102 -6.07 11.31 10.88
CA PRO A 102 -5.76 10.78 9.56
C PRO A 102 -4.92 11.75 8.75
N ILE A 103 -3.95 11.24 8.01
CA ILE A 103 -3.07 12.06 7.16
C ILE A 103 -3.51 12.05 5.69
N GLY A 104 -4.56 11.33 5.37
CA GLY A 104 -5.08 11.26 4.01
C GLY A 104 -6.35 10.43 3.89
N SER A 105 -6.72 10.16 2.64
CA SER A 105 -7.86 9.32 2.29
C SER A 105 -7.51 8.36 1.16
N ILE A 106 -8.21 7.24 1.11
CA ILE A 106 -8.11 6.21 0.08
C ILE A 106 -9.49 5.97 -0.53
N ASN A 107 -9.57 5.98 -1.86
CA ASN A 107 -10.77 5.62 -2.61
C ASN A 107 -10.53 4.28 -3.32
N TYR A 108 -11.15 3.22 -2.83
CA TYR A 108 -10.92 1.86 -3.30
C TYR A 108 -11.44 1.63 -4.72
N SER A 109 -12.62 2.19 -5.05
CA SER A 109 -13.23 1.99 -6.38
C SER A 109 -12.48 2.74 -7.49
N LYS A 110 -11.96 3.94 -7.18
CA LYS A 110 -11.20 4.74 -8.14
C LYS A 110 -9.73 4.35 -8.22
N GLY A 111 -9.19 3.68 -7.19
CA GLY A 111 -7.77 3.40 -7.09
C GLY A 111 -6.94 4.66 -6.83
N GLU A 112 -7.42 5.53 -5.94
CA GLU A 112 -6.80 6.82 -5.61
C GLU A 112 -6.44 6.90 -4.14
N ILE A 113 -5.28 7.48 -3.84
CA ILE A 113 -4.84 7.83 -2.49
C ILE A 113 -4.46 9.30 -2.49
N LEU A 114 -4.99 10.06 -1.53
CA LEU A 114 -4.70 11.48 -1.32
C LEU A 114 -4.06 11.64 0.05
N LEU A 115 -2.87 12.23 0.12
CA LEU A 115 -2.15 12.49 1.36
C LEU A 115 -1.97 14.00 1.54
N GLY A 116 -2.14 14.51 2.76
CA GLY A 116 -1.91 15.90 3.09
C GLY A 116 -2.95 16.88 2.54
N MET A 117 -4.09 16.42 2.01
CA MET A 117 -5.09 17.31 1.39
C MET A 117 -5.89 18.09 2.44
N SER A 118 -6.27 17.46 3.54
CA SER A 118 -7.02 18.10 4.64
C SER A 118 -6.09 18.72 5.68
N THR A 119 -4.95 18.09 5.92
CA THR A 119 -3.93 18.55 6.85
C THR A 119 -2.58 18.38 6.16
N SER A 120 -1.97 19.49 5.74
CA SER A 120 -0.66 19.45 5.08
C SER A 120 0.35 18.69 5.93
N ILE A 121 1.08 17.77 5.31
CA ILE A 121 2.14 17.01 5.96
C ILE A 121 3.51 17.57 5.61
N VAL A 122 4.43 17.55 6.56
CA VAL A 122 5.84 17.89 6.35
C VAL A 122 6.67 16.65 6.60
N ILE A 123 7.22 16.09 5.51
CA ILE A 123 8.13 14.94 5.58
C ILE A 123 9.54 15.48 5.74
N THR A 124 10.26 15.03 6.75
CA THR A 124 11.62 15.50 7.06
C THR A 124 12.69 14.54 6.56
N GLU A 125 12.39 13.25 6.48
CA GLU A 125 13.32 12.19 6.08
C GLU A 125 12.54 10.98 5.52
N THR A 126 13.17 10.24 4.62
CA THR A 126 12.66 8.94 4.14
C THR A 126 13.69 7.84 4.41
N VAL A 127 13.24 6.63 4.67
CA VAL A 127 14.14 5.47 4.85
C VAL A 127 14.77 5.07 3.52
N GLU A 128 14.03 5.23 2.42
CA GLU A 128 14.54 4.95 1.08
C GLU A 128 15.44 6.10 0.58
N THR A 129 16.47 5.75 -0.17
CA THR A 129 17.36 6.72 -0.80
C THR A 129 16.63 7.57 -1.84
N GLY A 130 17.09 8.80 -2.06
CA GLY A 130 16.51 9.70 -3.06
C GLY A 130 15.17 10.31 -2.65
N SER A 131 14.90 10.42 -1.34
CA SER A 131 13.64 10.98 -0.81
C SER A 131 12.39 10.27 -1.32
N LEU A 132 12.47 8.94 -1.48
CA LEU A 132 11.38 8.11 -1.98
C LEU A 132 10.58 7.48 -0.83
N ILE A 133 9.25 7.44 -1.00
CA ILE A 133 8.34 6.62 -0.21
C ILE A 133 7.64 5.67 -1.19
N LYS A 134 7.89 4.38 -1.04
CA LYS A 134 7.23 3.34 -1.84
C LYS A 134 5.89 3.02 -1.21
N VAL A 135 4.81 3.24 -1.94
CA VAL A 135 3.44 2.96 -1.51
C VAL A 135 2.95 1.73 -2.27
N THR A 136 2.65 0.67 -1.52
CA THR A 136 2.23 -0.62 -2.06
C THR A 136 0.80 -0.90 -1.64
N ILE A 137 0.00 -1.37 -2.60
CA ILE A 137 -1.42 -1.67 -2.36
C ILE A 137 -1.86 -2.94 -3.08
N ARG A 138 -2.78 -3.67 -2.46
CA ARG A 138 -3.37 -4.87 -3.04
C ARG A 138 -4.50 -4.48 -4.00
N PRO A 139 -4.48 -4.93 -5.28
CA PRO A 139 -5.55 -4.71 -6.24
C PRO A 139 -6.79 -5.53 -5.89
N ALA A 140 -7.97 -5.08 -6.33
CA ALA A 140 -9.22 -5.81 -6.18
C ALA A 140 -9.25 -7.10 -7.01
N GLN A 141 -8.55 -7.11 -8.15
CA GLN A 141 -8.47 -8.24 -9.06
C GLN A 141 -7.04 -8.42 -9.53
N ASN A 142 -6.69 -9.64 -9.93
CA ASN A 142 -5.36 -9.95 -10.47
C ASN A 142 -5.17 -9.53 -11.93
N ASP A 143 -6.23 -9.07 -12.59
CA ASP A 143 -6.17 -8.51 -13.95
C ASP A 143 -5.84 -7.01 -13.86
N ILE A 144 -4.54 -6.70 -13.94
CA ILE A 144 -4.00 -5.37 -13.71
C ILE A 144 -3.52 -4.76 -15.02
N PHE A 145 -4.04 -3.61 -15.36
CA PHE A 145 -3.52 -2.77 -16.44
C PHE A 145 -2.44 -1.85 -15.86
N ALA A 146 -1.17 -2.20 -16.09
CA ALA A 146 -0.05 -1.34 -15.71
C ALA A 146 0.02 -0.15 -16.68
N LYS A 147 -0.32 1.05 -16.21
CA LYS A 147 0.04 2.31 -16.87
C LYS A 147 1.41 2.79 -16.36
N ARG A 148 2.00 3.78 -17.03
CA ARG A 148 3.29 4.38 -16.62
C ARG A 148 3.30 4.66 -15.12
N GLU A 149 4.44 4.36 -14.46
CA GLU A 149 4.70 4.61 -13.04
C GLU A 149 4.00 3.68 -12.03
N VAL A 150 3.29 2.63 -12.47
CA VAL A 150 2.80 1.57 -11.58
C VAL A 150 3.71 0.35 -11.74
N TYR A 151 4.31 -0.09 -10.63
CA TYR A 151 5.13 -1.29 -10.58
C TYR A 151 4.33 -2.45 -10.00
N LEU A 152 4.50 -3.63 -10.60
CA LEU A 152 4.00 -4.88 -10.04
C LEU A 152 5.06 -5.43 -9.11
N ALA A 153 4.70 -5.66 -7.85
CA ALA A 153 5.58 -6.28 -6.88
C ALA A 153 5.11 -7.72 -6.61
N LEU A 154 6.04 -8.67 -6.75
CA LEU A 154 5.83 -10.06 -6.35
C LEU A 154 6.51 -10.26 -4.99
N THR A 155 5.74 -10.72 -4.01
CA THR A 155 6.27 -11.01 -2.68
C THR A 155 6.76 -12.46 -2.65
N LYS A 156 8.08 -12.65 -2.51
CA LYS A 156 8.73 -13.98 -2.51
C LYS A 156 8.21 -14.98 -1.47
N GLY A 157 7.55 -14.53 -0.41
CA GLY A 157 7.08 -15.40 0.67
C GLY A 157 5.85 -16.26 0.36
N ASN A 158 5.18 -16.04 -0.77
CA ASN A 158 3.90 -16.68 -1.09
C ASN A 158 3.97 -17.67 -2.27
N ILE A 159 5.16 -17.99 -2.75
CA ILE A 159 5.34 -19.04 -3.76
C ILE A 159 5.62 -20.33 -3.01
N GLN A 160 4.61 -21.19 -2.85
CA GLN A 160 4.75 -22.54 -2.33
C GLN A 160 4.77 -23.51 -3.52
N VAL A 161 5.91 -24.15 -3.75
CA VAL A 161 6.03 -25.28 -4.67
C VAL A 161 5.84 -26.54 -3.83
N LEU A 162 4.71 -27.23 -3.99
CA LEU A 162 4.47 -28.53 -3.39
C LEU A 162 4.83 -29.59 -4.44
N ALA A 163 5.92 -30.30 -4.23
CA ALA A 163 6.22 -31.49 -5.00
C ALA A 163 5.35 -32.64 -4.51
N GLU A 164 4.59 -33.27 -5.39
CA GLU A 164 3.95 -34.56 -5.08
C GLU A 164 5.03 -35.66 -5.08
N SER A 165 5.04 -36.41 -3.99
CA SER A 165 5.89 -37.60 -3.84
C SER A 165 5.25 -38.85 -4.45
#